data_51f5f0bb3fd8ff4c56a7346631134218
#
_entry.id   51f5f0bb3fd8ff4c56a7346631134218
#
_cell.length_a   1.000
_cell.length_b   1.000
_cell.length_c   1.000
_cell.angle_alpha   90.00
_cell.angle_beta   90.00
_cell.angle_gamma   90.00
#
_symmetry.space_group_name_H-M   'P 1'
#
loop_
_entity.id
_entity.type
_entity.pdbx_description
1 polymer ?
#
loop_
_entity_poly.entity_id
_entity_poly.type
_entity_poly.pdbx_seq_one_letter_code
_entity_poly.pdbx_strand_id
1 'polypeptide(L)'
;MDFFILVTGTDAGEREDYMTEKIREYSMNGALIIGVDNGYGNMKTARRCFKTAIAKYDSAPVLSRDYIEYDGGYYVIGEGRKGFVADKQTDDDNYMLTLAAIVKELEARGMTDSVNRARIHLAVGLPLKWVQAQREDFKRYMLRNSSVCLLYTSPSPRDGLLSR
;
A
#
# COMPACT_ATOMS: atom_id res chain seq x y z
N MET A 1 -8.32 -12.91 -3.20
CA MET A 1 -7.58 -13.17 -1.94
C MET A 1 -8.13 -12.21 -0.90
N ASP A 2 -8.59 -12.72 0.23
CA ASP A 2 -9.19 -11.90 1.29
C ASP A 2 -8.27 -11.84 2.50
N PHE A 3 -8.07 -10.65 3.04
CA PHE A 3 -7.41 -10.43 4.31
C PHE A 3 -7.95 -9.17 4.98
N PHE A 4 -7.68 -9.01 6.27
CA PHE A 4 -8.04 -7.82 7.02
C PHE A 4 -6.84 -6.90 7.14
N ILE A 5 -7.08 -5.61 6.95
CA ILE A 5 -6.11 -4.57 7.23
C ILE A 5 -6.69 -3.63 8.28
N LEU A 6 -5.92 -3.34 9.32
CA LEU A 6 -6.18 -2.31 10.31
C LEU A 6 -5.24 -1.15 10.00
N VAL A 7 -5.80 -0.01 9.63
CA VAL A 7 -5.04 1.21 9.39
C VAL A 7 -5.33 2.20 10.50
N THR A 8 -4.29 2.63 11.20
CA THR A 8 -4.37 3.73 12.15
C THR A 8 -3.60 4.91 11.56
N GLY A 9 -4.28 6.04 11.33
CA GLY A 9 -3.67 7.26 10.82
C GLY A 9 -3.50 8.30 11.93
N THR A 10 -2.50 9.15 11.80
CA THR A 10 -2.16 10.17 12.81
C THR A 10 -2.59 11.58 12.42
N ASP A 11 -3.26 11.80 11.28
CA ASP A 11 -3.66 13.16 10.89
C ASP A 11 -5.04 13.22 10.22
N ALA A 12 -5.95 13.96 10.88
CA ALA A 12 -7.26 14.32 10.37
C ALA A 12 -7.18 15.75 9.76
N GLY A 13 -6.63 15.85 8.55
CA GLY A 13 -6.66 17.08 7.77
C GLY A 13 -8.00 17.25 7.06
N GLU A 14 -8.62 18.44 7.19
CA GLU A 14 -9.84 18.82 6.46
C GLU A 14 -9.65 18.64 4.94
N ARG A 15 -10.62 17.97 4.31
CA ARG A 15 -10.62 17.68 2.87
C ARG A 15 -11.20 18.85 2.09
N GLU A 16 -10.46 19.31 1.09
CA GLU A 16 -11.05 20.01 -0.05
C GLU A 16 -11.69 19.00 -1.01
N ASP A 17 -12.99 19.20 -1.25
CA ASP A 17 -13.83 18.40 -2.13
C ASP A 17 -13.47 18.68 -3.60
N TYR A 18 -12.48 17.98 -4.13
CA TYR A 18 -12.25 17.96 -5.57
C TYR A 18 -13.22 16.96 -6.21
N MET A 19 -14.00 17.42 -7.18
CA MET A 19 -14.86 16.58 -8.03
C MET A 19 -14.05 15.45 -8.67
N THR A 20 -13.95 14.35 -7.95
CA THR A 20 -13.39 13.12 -8.50
C THR A 20 -14.46 12.43 -9.33
N GLU A 21 -14.14 12.17 -10.61
CA GLU A 21 -14.88 11.21 -11.42
C GLU A 21 -15.22 9.99 -10.57
N LYS A 22 -16.50 9.63 -10.47
CA LYS A 22 -16.97 8.48 -9.67
C LYS A 22 -16.34 7.20 -10.22
N ILE A 23 -15.14 6.89 -9.78
CA ILE A 23 -14.56 5.57 -10.01
C ILE A 23 -15.44 4.58 -9.25
N ARG A 24 -16.01 3.62 -9.99
CA ARG A 24 -16.89 2.60 -9.40
C ARG A 24 -16.14 1.87 -8.29
N GLU A 25 -16.67 1.94 -7.09
CA GLU A 25 -16.16 1.15 -5.98
C GLU A 25 -16.73 -0.26 -6.09
N TYR A 26 -15.82 -1.22 -6.25
CA TYR A 26 -16.22 -2.62 -6.28
C TYR A 26 -16.06 -3.22 -4.90
N SER A 27 -17.16 -3.81 -4.41
CA SER A 27 -17.15 -4.64 -3.21
C SER A 27 -17.74 -6.01 -3.53
N MET A 28 -17.26 -7.05 -2.87
CA MET A 28 -17.76 -8.40 -3.00
C MET A 28 -17.85 -9.04 -1.61
N ASN A 29 -19.04 -9.49 -1.22
CA ASN A 29 -19.25 -10.12 0.09
C ASN A 29 -18.75 -9.28 1.28
N GLY A 30 -18.92 -7.96 1.23
CA GLY A 30 -18.47 -7.04 2.28
C GLY A 30 -16.95 -6.78 2.29
N ALA A 31 -16.20 -7.27 1.30
CA ALA A 31 -14.80 -6.95 1.10
C ALA A 31 -14.63 -5.88 0.03
N LEU A 32 -13.72 -4.94 0.25
CA LEU A 32 -13.32 -3.96 -0.76
C LEU A 32 -12.38 -4.64 -1.76
N ILE A 33 -12.66 -4.48 -3.05
CA ILE A 33 -11.76 -4.99 -4.09
C ILE A 33 -10.69 -3.94 -4.38
N ILE A 34 -9.42 -4.31 -4.20
CA ILE A 34 -8.27 -3.48 -4.52
C ILE A 34 -7.35 -4.23 -5.48
N GLY A 35 -7.12 -3.62 -6.65
CA GLY A 35 -6.14 -4.10 -7.62
C GLY A 35 -4.80 -3.39 -7.41
N VAL A 36 -3.70 -4.16 -7.40
CA VAL A 36 -2.33 -3.64 -7.30
C VAL A 36 -1.49 -4.21 -8.45
N ASP A 37 -0.98 -3.32 -9.28
CA ASP A 37 0.02 -3.64 -10.30
C ASP A 37 1.42 -3.41 -9.72
N ASN A 38 2.11 -4.51 -9.43
CA ASN A 38 3.47 -4.53 -8.90
C ASN A 38 4.50 -4.38 -10.03
N GLY A 39 4.58 -3.18 -10.61
CA GLY A 39 5.57 -2.85 -11.62
C GLY A 39 6.99 -2.74 -11.06
N TYR A 40 8.01 -2.92 -11.92
CA TYR A 40 9.42 -2.74 -11.52
C TYR A 40 9.77 -1.29 -11.20
N GLY A 41 9.20 -0.34 -11.93
CA GLY A 41 9.46 1.09 -11.75
C GLY A 41 8.44 1.77 -10.84
N ASN A 42 7.18 1.39 -10.95
CA ASN A 42 6.08 1.99 -10.22
C ASN A 42 5.09 0.93 -9.74
N MET A 43 4.61 1.13 -8.52
CA MET A 43 3.42 0.49 -7.99
C MET A 43 2.20 1.30 -8.43
N LYS A 44 1.13 0.61 -8.85
CA LYS A 44 -0.09 1.27 -9.30
C LYS A 44 -1.32 0.62 -8.69
N THR A 45 -2.28 1.46 -8.36
CA THR A 45 -3.66 1.09 -8.03
C THR A 45 -4.62 1.84 -8.94
N ALA A 46 -5.91 1.74 -8.71
CA ALA A 46 -6.90 2.48 -9.50
C ALA A 46 -6.74 4.01 -9.40
N ARG A 47 -6.26 4.52 -8.25
CA ARG A 47 -6.16 5.95 -7.94
C ARG A 47 -4.76 6.45 -7.61
N ARG A 48 -3.78 5.57 -7.46
CA ARG A 48 -2.42 5.92 -7.03
C ARG A 48 -1.36 5.30 -7.93
N CYS A 49 -0.29 6.07 -8.12
CA CYS A 49 0.93 5.62 -8.78
C CYS A 49 2.12 6.19 -8.01
N PHE A 50 3.04 5.33 -7.56
CA PHE A 50 4.23 5.75 -6.82
C PHE A 50 5.42 4.83 -7.16
N LYS A 51 6.63 5.28 -6.87
CA LYS A 51 7.86 4.53 -7.19
C LYS A 51 7.93 3.20 -6.44
N THR A 52 8.35 2.14 -7.11
CA THR A 52 8.68 0.85 -6.50
C THR A 52 10.03 0.97 -5.78
N ALA A 53 10.04 1.75 -4.70
CA ALA A 53 11.20 1.99 -3.87
C ALA A 53 10.77 2.00 -2.41
N ILE A 54 11.59 1.40 -1.53
CA ILE A 54 11.34 1.30 -0.11
C ILE A 54 12.66 1.28 0.64
N ALA A 55 12.71 1.96 1.77
CA ALA A 55 13.84 1.94 2.69
C ALA A 55 13.36 1.56 4.08
N LYS A 56 14.04 0.58 4.72
CA LYS A 56 13.74 0.13 6.08
C LYS A 56 14.63 0.86 7.07
N TYR A 57 14.03 1.29 8.18
CA TYR A 57 14.69 1.94 9.31
C TYR A 57 14.29 1.25 10.62
N ASP A 58 15.19 1.24 11.58
CA ASP A 58 14.95 0.66 12.93
C ASP A 58 14.32 1.69 13.89
N SER A 59 14.18 2.93 13.47
CA SER A 59 13.57 4.02 14.25
C SER A 59 12.72 4.91 13.35
N ALA A 60 11.74 5.60 13.93
CA ALA A 60 10.86 6.50 13.21
C ALA A 60 11.65 7.57 12.45
N PRO A 61 11.48 7.71 11.14
CA PRO A 61 12.20 8.68 10.33
C PRO A 61 11.73 10.10 10.67
N VAL A 62 12.68 10.96 11.06
CA VAL A 62 12.37 12.34 11.52
C VAL A 62 11.91 13.25 10.38
N LEU A 63 12.43 13.02 9.16
CA LEU A 63 12.21 13.88 8.00
C LEU A 63 11.23 13.31 6.98
N SER A 64 10.98 12.01 7.01
CA SER A 64 10.06 11.36 6.07
C SER A 64 8.68 11.22 6.71
N ARG A 65 7.64 11.62 5.97
CA ARG A 65 6.24 11.55 6.40
C ARG A 65 5.42 10.52 5.62
N ASP A 66 6.04 9.79 4.69
CA ASP A 66 5.38 8.74 3.92
C ASP A 66 5.99 7.39 4.32
N TYR A 67 5.60 6.90 5.49
CA TYR A 67 6.10 5.63 5.98
C TYR A 67 5.02 4.76 6.61
N ILE A 68 5.32 3.49 6.67
CA ILE A 68 4.52 2.47 7.36
C ILE A 68 5.34 1.93 8.52
N GLU A 69 4.74 1.87 9.70
CA GLU A 69 5.24 1.07 10.82
C GLU A 69 4.58 -0.30 10.78
N TYR A 70 5.41 -1.33 10.74
CA TYR A 70 4.97 -2.71 10.69
C TYR A 70 6.00 -3.61 11.38
N ASP A 71 5.53 -4.44 12.31
CA ASP A 71 6.36 -5.42 13.04
C ASP A 71 7.66 -4.82 13.62
N GLY A 72 7.54 -3.64 14.24
CA GLY A 72 8.64 -2.91 14.86
C GLY A 72 9.65 -2.27 13.89
N GLY A 73 9.41 -2.32 12.60
CA GLY A 73 10.21 -1.64 11.57
C GLY A 73 9.47 -0.47 10.94
N TYR A 74 10.22 0.51 10.45
CA TYR A 74 9.72 1.68 9.73
C TYR A 74 10.11 1.59 8.27
N TYR A 75 9.14 1.67 7.38
CA TYR A 75 9.31 1.48 5.94
C TYR A 75 8.91 2.75 5.20
N VAL A 76 9.91 3.50 4.74
CA VAL A 76 9.70 4.74 3.97
C VAL A 76 9.43 4.38 2.51
N ILE A 77 8.34 4.89 1.98
CA ILE A 77 7.85 4.59 0.63
C ILE A 77 8.37 5.63 -0.36
N GLY A 78 8.82 5.17 -1.52
CA GLY A 78 9.35 6.03 -2.58
C GLY A 78 10.81 6.40 -2.42
N GLU A 79 11.47 6.00 -1.33
CA GLU A 79 12.89 6.17 -1.06
C GLU A 79 13.66 4.85 -1.22
N GLY A 80 14.97 4.97 -1.44
CA GLY A 80 15.84 3.82 -1.65
C GLY A 80 15.89 3.36 -3.11
N ARG A 81 16.75 2.38 -3.37
CA ARG A 81 16.88 1.71 -4.67
C ARG A 81 16.51 0.24 -4.48
N LYS A 82 15.45 -0.17 -5.14
CA LYS A 82 15.20 -1.59 -5.28
C LYS A 82 16.06 -2.13 -6.43
N GLY A 83 17.01 -3.00 -6.13
CA GLY A 83 17.66 -3.82 -7.13
C GLY A 83 16.64 -4.72 -7.84
N PHE A 84 16.91 -5.11 -9.08
CA PHE A 84 16.10 -6.10 -9.78
C PHE A 84 16.17 -7.43 -9.02
N VAL A 85 15.06 -7.84 -8.43
CA VAL A 85 14.92 -9.18 -7.83
C VAL A 85 13.98 -9.98 -8.74
N ALA A 86 14.51 -11.04 -9.33
CA ALA A 86 13.76 -11.91 -10.25
C ALA A 86 12.61 -12.63 -9.55
N ASP A 87 12.78 -12.96 -8.26
CA ASP A 87 11.77 -13.62 -7.44
C ASP A 87 11.16 -12.63 -6.44
N LYS A 88 9.92 -12.20 -6.71
CA LYS A 88 9.17 -11.27 -5.87
C LYS A 88 8.71 -11.85 -4.53
N GLN A 89 8.92 -13.14 -4.29
CA GLN A 89 8.46 -13.84 -3.09
C GLN A 89 9.53 -13.91 -2.00
N THR A 90 10.80 -13.68 -2.34
CA THR A 90 11.91 -13.79 -1.39
C THR A 90 12.21 -12.51 -0.64
N ASP A 91 11.53 -11.41 -1.02
CA ASP A 91 11.83 -10.08 -0.52
C ASP A 91 10.61 -9.47 0.18
N ASP A 92 10.73 -9.18 1.46
CA ASP A 92 9.70 -8.50 2.27
C ASP A 92 9.28 -7.14 1.70
N ASP A 93 10.15 -6.51 0.92
CA ASP A 93 9.89 -5.22 0.28
C ASP A 93 8.66 -5.26 -0.63
N ASN A 94 8.49 -6.36 -1.39
CA ASN A 94 7.34 -6.48 -2.28
C ASN A 94 6.01 -6.62 -1.52
N TYR A 95 6.04 -7.30 -0.38
CA TYR A 95 4.91 -7.38 0.53
C TYR A 95 4.58 -6.00 1.11
N MET A 96 5.59 -5.30 1.64
CA MET A 96 5.43 -3.97 2.23
C MET A 96 4.95 -2.94 1.19
N LEU A 97 5.47 -2.96 -0.03
CA LEU A 97 5.01 -2.10 -1.13
C LEU A 97 3.55 -2.39 -1.50
N THR A 98 3.13 -3.67 -1.45
CA THR A 98 1.73 -4.02 -1.68
C THR A 98 0.82 -3.51 -0.56
N LEU A 99 1.24 -3.61 0.70
CA LEU A 99 0.51 -3.02 1.83
C LEU A 99 0.43 -1.50 1.71
N ALA A 100 1.53 -0.84 1.33
CA ALA A 100 1.54 0.59 1.05
C ALA A 100 0.55 0.98 -0.06
N ALA A 101 0.50 0.20 -1.13
CA ALA A 101 -0.43 0.44 -2.24
C ALA A 101 -1.90 0.34 -1.79
N ILE A 102 -2.21 -0.63 -0.93
CA ILE A 102 -3.56 -0.78 -0.36
C ILE A 102 -3.92 0.42 0.50
N VAL A 103 -3.03 0.84 1.41
CA VAL A 103 -3.28 1.96 2.30
C VAL A 103 -3.47 3.27 1.52
N LYS A 104 -2.58 3.53 0.54
CA LYS A 104 -2.68 4.71 -0.33
C LYS A 104 -3.96 4.70 -1.18
N GLU A 105 -4.43 3.54 -1.60
CA GLU A 105 -5.72 3.42 -2.29
C GLU A 105 -6.90 3.68 -1.36
N LEU A 106 -6.87 3.17 -0.11
CA LEU A 106 -7.90 3.45 0.90
C LEU A 106 -7.94 4.93 1.26
N GLU A 107 -6.78 5.57 1.42
CA GLU A 107 -6.66 7.02 1.61
C GLU A 107 -7.29 7.78 0.44
N ALA A 108 -6.97 7.41 -0.80
CA ALA A 108 -7.53 8.03 -1.99
C ALA A 108 -9.06 7.85 -2.12
N ARG A 109 -9.61 6.79 -1.51
CA ARG A 109 -11.05 6.56 -1.39
C ARG A 109 -11.69 7.33 -0.23
N GLY A 110 -10.89 8.03 0.57
CA GLY A 110 -11.37 8.71 1.75
C GLY A 110 -11.75 7.80 2.90
N MET A 111 -11.15 6.62 3.01
CA MET A 111 -11.58 5.60 3.97
C MET A 111 -10.69 5.48 5.21
N THR A 112 -9.53 6.13 5.24
CA THR A 112 -8.57 6.00 6.35
C THR A 112 -9.05 6.63 7.67
N ASP A 113 -9.89 7.66 7.62
CA ASP A 113 -10.36 8.36 8.82
C ASP A 113 -11.58 7.69 9.46
N SER A 114 -12.34 6.93 8.67
CA SER A 114 -13.60 6.31 9.09
C SER A 114 -13.53 4.80 9.26
N VAL A 115 -12.50 4.16 8.70
CA VAL A 115 -12.36 2.71 8.68
C VAL A 115 -11.09 2.29 9.38
N ASN A 116 -11.21 2.02 10.67
CA ASN A 116 -10.11 1.41 11.44
C ASN A 116 -9.84 -0.05 11.05
N ARG A 117 -10.77 -0.69 10.35
CA ARG A 117 -10.65 -2.09 9.92
C ARG A 117 -11.34 -2.28 8.57
N ALA A 118 -10.61 -2.76 7.57
CA ALA A 118 -11.16 -3.11 6.27
C ALA A 118 -10.89 -4.57 5.93
N ARG A 119 -11.89 -5.23 5.33
CA ARG A 119 -11.71 -6.52 4.68
C ARG A 119 -11.38 -6.26 3.21
N ILE A 120 -10.23 -6.76 2.76
CA ILE A 120 -9.73 -6.52 1.41
C ILE A 120 -9.76 -7.82 0.60
N HIS A 121 -10.34 -7.74 -0.60
CA HIS A 121 -10.15 -8.71 -1.65
C HIS A 121 -9.06 -8.21 -2.60
N LEU A 122 -7.83 -8.70 -2.40
CA LEU A 122 -6.67 -8.25 -3.15
C LEU A 122 -6.56 -8.95 -4.50
N ALA A 123 -6.42 -8.17 -5.57
CA ALA A 123 -6.06 -8.62 -6.90
C ALA A 123 -4.64 -8.11 -7.24
N VAL A 124 -3.70 -9.02 -7.45
CA VAL A 124 -2.31 -8.70 -7.82
C VAL A 124 -1.91 -9.42 -9.10
N GLY A 125 -1.13 -8.75 -9.93
CA GLY A 125 -0.60 -9.30 -11.17
C GLY A 125 0.71 -10.06 -10.97
N LEU A 126 0.85 -11.16 -11.70
CA LEU A 126 2.12 -11.86 -11.91
C LEU A 126 2.47 -11.80 -13.40
N PRO A 127 3.76 -11.71 -13.76
CA PRO A 127 4.17 -11.88 -15.15
C PRO A 127 3.68 -13.22 -15.72
N LEU A 128 3.17 -13.21 -16.95
CA LEU A 128 2.56 -14.38 -17.59
C LEU A 128 3.47 -15.62 -17.57
N LYS A 129 4.78 -15.42 -17.71
CA LYS A 129 5.79 -16.50 -17.66
C LYS A 129 5.80 -17.27 -16.35
N TRP A 130 5.37 -16.66 -15.26
CA TRP A 130 5.51 -17.18 -13.90
C TRP A 130 4.19 -17.59 -13.26
N VAL A 131 3.06 -17.21 -13.88
CA VAL A 131 1.72 -17.48 -13.33
C VAL A 131 1.53 -18.97 -13.03
N GLN A 132 1.91 -19.87 -13.97
CA GLN A 132 1.68 -21.29 -13.78
C GLN A 132 2.55 -21.89 -12.67
N ALA A 133 3.82 -21.45 -12.56
CA ALA A 133 4.77 -22.01 -11.61
C ALA A 133 4.68 -21.38 -10.20
N GLN A 134 4.31 -20.10 -10.12
CA GLN A 134 4.47 -19.34 -8.88
C GLN A 134 3.14 -18.84 -8.27
N ARG A 135 2.01 -19.06 -8.93
CA ARG A 135 0.72 -18.51 -8.49
C ARG A 135 0.35 -18.88 -7.05
N GLU A 136 0.49 -20.14 -6.67
CA GLU A 136 0.09 -20.61 -5.35
C GLU A 136 1.09 -20.18 -4.26
N ASP A 137 2.38 -20.13 -4.59
CA ASP A 137 3.42 -19.65 -3.68
C ASP A 137 3.27 -18.13 -3.45
N PHE A 138 3.04 -17.39 -4.52
CA PHE A 138 2.79 -15.95 -4.43
C PHE A 138 1.51 -15.63 -3.64
N LYS A 139 0.46 -16.42 -3.82
CA LYS A 139 -0.76 -16.30 -3.02
C LYS A 139 -0.48 -16.54 -1.53
N ARG A 140 0.26 -17.62 -1.19
CA ARG A 140 0.65 -17.90 0.20
C ARG A 140 1.52 -16.78 0.79
N TYR A 141 2.45 -16.28 0.02
CA TYR A 141 3.30 -15.16 0.40
C TYR A 141 2.49 -13.90 0.71
N MET A 142 1.54 -13.53 -0.14
CA MET A 142 0.67 -12.36 0.07
C MET A 142 -0.32 -12.54 1.22
N LEU A 143 -0.76 -13.76 1.49
CA LEU A 143 -1.68 -14.12 2.57
C LEU A 143 -0.99 -14.67 3.82
N ARG A 144 0.33 -14.50 3.95
CA ARG A 144 1.11 -15.00 5.09
C ARG A 144 0.57 -14.53 6.44
N ASN A 145 -0.10 -13.39 6.47
CA ASN A 145 -0.84 -12.87 7.61
C ASN A 145 -2.31 -12.75 7.24
N SER A 146 -3.19 -13.36 8.04
CA SER A 146 -4.66 -13.27 7.85
C SER A 146 -5.20 -11.88 8.19
N SER A 147 -4.48 -11.14 9.02
CA SER A 147 -4.76 -9.74 9.36
C SER A 147 -3.46 -8.99 9.53
N VAL A 148 -3.46 -7.73 9.15
CA VAL A 148 -2.30 -6.83 9.24
C VAL A 148 -2.72 -5.56 9.96
N CYS A 149 -1.94 -5.16 10.97
CA CYS A 149 -2.06 -3.88 11.63
C CYS A 149 -0.92 -2.99 11.14
N LEU A 150 -1.26 -1.82 10.63
CA LEU A 150 -0.31 -0.85 10.12
C LEU A 150 -0.59 0.51 10.73
N LEU A 151 0.47 1.21 11.13
CA LEU A 151 0.44 2.65 11.33
C LEU A 151 0.98 3.30 10.04
N TYR A 152 0.15 4.09 9.38
CA TYR A 152 0.53 4.81 8.17
C TYR A 152 0.54 6.31 8.43
N THR A 153 1.63 6.95 8.06
CA THR A 153 1.80 8.39 8.14
C THR A 153 1.96 8.93 6.73
N SER A 154 1.02 9.77 6.28
CA SER A 154 1.07 10.44 4.98
C SER A 154 1.53 11.89 5.13
N PRO A 155 2.19 12.47 4.12
CA PRO A 155 2.49 13.89 4.10
C PRO A 155 1.19 14.69 4.07
N SER A 156 1.06 15.69 4.96
CA SER A 156 -0.06 16.62 4.93
C SER A 156 -0.03 17.46 3.64
N PRO A 157 -1.18 17.72 2.98
CA PRO A 157 -1.23 18.62 1.83
C PRO A 157 -0.68 20.03 2.09
N ARG A 158 -0.62 20.47 3.36
CA ARG A 158 -0.07 21.78 3.78
C ARG A 158 1.44 21.85 3.74
N ASP A 159 2.15 20.74 3.77
CA ASP A 159 3.62 20.72 3.81
C ASP A 159 4.26 21.10 2.46
N GLY A 160 3.53 20.95 1.36
CA GLY A 160 3.97 21.39 0.03
C GLY A 160 3.90 22.90 -0.21
N LEU A 161 3.26 23.67 0.66
CA LEU A 161 3.05 25.12 0.49
C LEU A 161 4.10 25.98 1.21
N LEU A 162 4.96 25.39 2.05
CA LEU A 162 5.98 26.10 2.82
C LEU A 162 7.35 26.13 2.12
N SER A 163 7.49 25.55 0.92
CA SER A 163 8.75 25.53 0.15
C SER A 163 8.71 26.43 -1.10
N ARG A 164 8.18 27.66 -0.97
CA ARG A 164 8.36 28.70 -1.97
C ARG A 164 8.90 29.98 -1.33
#